data_d3d7ace7b677bcbbe3220e1705225d3b
#
_entry.id   d3d7ace7b677bcbbe3220e1705225d3b
#
_cell.length_a   1.000
_cell.length_b   1.000
_cell.length_c   1.000
_cell.angle_alpha   90.00
_cell.angle_beta   90.00
_cell.angle_gamma   90.00
#
_symmetry.space_group_name_H-M   'P 1'
#
loop_
_entity.id
_entity.type
_entity.pdbx_description
1 polymer ?
#
loop_
_entity_poly.entity_id
_entity_poly.type
_entity_poly.pdbx_seq_one_letter_code
_entity_poly.pdbx_strand_id
1 'polypeptide(L)'
;MKINQDGRDATEAPAQPVHVIETIPVRGDNKVSAAEVAAEGIPTPAHLRIFPELGRGGMGRIHPATDRNLLRHVALKRLDRELAKVPMYKDGFIAEAQMTGQLEHPNIVPVHELAVSAEGVPYFTMKLVQGINFDAWLRDPDHAVGSTERLQNGLDIFLKVCDAVAYAHHRGVIHRDLKPENIMVAGFGQVYLMDWGLARLTKTRPASGARAQMEAKGAVGTPTFMAPEQARGNPEEMDERSDIFGLGAILYEIVSGKMPYGPSLNVDYVLAQAVMGKVVPIDEATMGIGVSKRIRSIVAKAVAVNPDDRYQTVVELQDDVRGFLQGGLHLPRKSFAPGALIIREGEMGDEAYMIVSGTVRAVRARDGAQETLGTMTAGDVFGEMALLLAGPRAASVEAIDQVTVLVLDQATMTAGLGFDGWTGALVRALAQRFRNLEQQVRDSGIKRS
;
A
#
# COMPACT_ATOMS: atom_id res chain seq x y z
N MET A 1 -55.07 -37.67 11.68
CA MET A 1 -55.50 -36.90 12.84
C MET A 1 -54.31 -36.83 13.82
N LYS A 2 -53.61 -35.77 13.87
CA LYS A 2 -52.97 -34.97 14.89
C LYS A 2 -51.92 -34.11 14.23
N ILE A 3 -52.28 -32.90 14.13
CA ILE A 3 -51.46 -31.75 13.75
C ILE A 3 -50.48 -31.49 14.93
N ASN A 4 -49.22 -31.26 14.65
CA ASN A 4 -48.39 -30.44 15.51
C ASN A 4 -47.67 -29.40 14.66
N GLN A 5 -48.05 -28.17 14.94
CA GLN A 5 -47.44 -26.93 14.51
C GLN A 5 -46.00 -26.85 15.03
N ASP A 6 -45.07 -26.54 14.17
CA ASP A 6 -44.07 -25.50 14.39
C ASP A 6 -43.30 -25.31 13.08
N GLY A 7 -43.77 -24.33 12.32
CA GLY A 7 -43.05 -23.80 11.17
C GLY A 7 -41.86 -22.96 11.65
N ARG A 8 -40.64 -23.39 11.33
CA ARG A 8 -39.45 -22.55 11.17
C ARG A 8 -38.54 -23.19 10.14
N ASP A 9 -38.78 -22.83 8.89
CA ASP A 9 -37.72 -22.85 7.90
C ASP A 9 -36.83 -21.66 8.16
N ALA A 10 -35.59 -21.91 8.53
CA ALA A 10 -34.48 -20.98 8.42
C ALA A 10 -33.19 -21.79 8.58
N THR A 11 -32.72 -22.37 7.50
CA THR A 11 -31.32 -22.75 7.35
C THR A 11 -30.48 -21.48 7.15
N GLU A 12 -30.31 -20.69 8.22
CA GLU A 12 -29.18 -19.78 8.34
C GLU A 12 -27.97 -20.63 8.68
N ALA A 13 -27.01 -20.69 7.75
CA ALA A 13 -25.67 -21.17 8.04
C ALA A 13 -25.14 -20.37 9.23
N PRO A 14 -24.51 -21.01 10.24
CA PRO A 14 -23.93 -20.27 11.34
C PRO A 14 -22.87 -19.33 10.78
N ALA A 15 -23.05 -18.03 11.02
CA ALA A 15 -22.02 -17.05 10.81
C ALA A 15 -20.75 -17.54 11.52
N GLN A 16 -19.67 -17.72 10.78
CA GLN A 16 -18.37 -18.02 11.38
C GLN A 16 -18.09 -16.93 12.40
N PRO A 17 -17.61 -17.30 13.61
CA PRO A 17 -17.24 -16.32 14.60
C PRO A 17 -16.17 -15.43 13.95
N VAL A 18 -16.45 -14.14 13.81
CA VAL A 18 -15.45 -13.13 13.55
C VAL A 18 -14.41 -13.35 14.65
N HIS A 19 -13.21 -13.78 14.28
CA HIS A 19 -12.08 -13.79 15.19
C HIS A 19 -11.94 -12.35 15.69
N VAL A 20 -12.44 -12.10 16.89
CA VAL A 20 -12.13 -10.89 17.65
C VAL A 20 -10.63 -11.00 17.87
N ILE A 21 -9.85 -10.29 17.04
CA ILE A 21 -8.43 -10.08 17.29
C ILE A 21 -8.39 -9.56 18.71
N GLU A 22 -7.75 -10.31 19.60
CA GLU A 22 -7.62 -9.93 20.99
C GLU A 22 -7.08 -8.51 21.01
N THR A 23 -7.98 -7.58 21.23
CA THR A 23 -7.64 -6.22 21.65
C THR A 23 -6.62 -6.40 22.75
N ILE A 24 -5.55 -5.58 22.75
CA ILE A 24 -4.78 -5.36 23.99
C ILE A 24 -5.83 -5.35 25.08
N PRO A 25 -5.85 -6.34 25.99
CA PRO A 25 -6.98 -6.51 26.88
C PRO A 25 -7.17 -5.20 27.62
N VAL A 26 -8.22 -4.47 27.30
CA VAL A 26 -8.87 -3.68 28.34
C VAL A 26 -9.31 -4.76 29.29
N ARG A 27 -8.43 -5.09 30.26
CA ARG A 27 -8.65 -6.11 31.27
C ARG A 27 -10.08 -5.94 31.72
N GLY A 28 -10.88 -6.97 31.45
CA GLY A 28 -12.31 -6.94 31.63
C GLY A 28 -12.65 -6.41 32.99
N ASP A 29 -13.77 -5.74 33.07
CA ASP A 29 -14.59 -5.39 34.24
C ASP A 29 -13.96 -5.38 35.67
N ASN A 30 -12.64 -5.25 35.75
CA ASN A 30 -12.01 -4.80 36.97
C ASN A 30 -12.45 -3.34 37.13
N LYS A 31 -13.40 -3.13 38.03
CA LYS A 31 -13.73 -1.82 38.61
C LYS A 31 -12.46 -1.26 39.24
N VAL A 32 -11.52 -0.78 38.40
CA VAL A 32 -10.43 0.08 38.86
C VAL A 32 -11.14 1.27 39.44
N SER A 33 -11.10 1.40 40.77
CA SER A 33 -11.82 2.47 41.46
C SER A 33 -11.24 3.81 41.03
N ALA A 34 -12.07 4.84 40.98
CA ALA A 34 -11.61 6.23 40.74
C ALA A 34 -10.48 6.62 41.73
N ALA A 35 -10.38 5.93 42.86
CA ALA A 35 -9.31 6.08 43.86
C ALA A 35 -7.96 5.53 43.38
N GLU A 36 -7.90 4.43 42.59
CA GLU A 36 -6.65 3.88 42.07
C GLU A 36 -6.04 4.75 40.95
N VAL A 37 -6.88 5.40 40.15
CA VAL A 37 -6.44 6.37 39.12
C VAL A 37 -5.97 7.66 39.78
N ALA A 38 -6.61 8.08 40.88
CA ALA A 38 -6.21 9.23 41.68
C ALA A 38 -4.89 8.99 42.43
N ALA A 39 -4.56 7.74 42.78
CA ALA A 39 -3.31 7.40 43.47
C ALA A 39 -2.06 7.64 42.57
N GLU A 40 -2.20 7.64 41.23
CA GLU A 40 -1.12 7.98 40.30
C GLU A 40 -0.95 9.49 40.11
N GLY A 41 -1.75 10.32 40.80
CA GLY A 41 -1.66 11.79 40.74
C GLY A 41 -1.86 12.36 39.35
N ILE A 42 -2.73 11.76 38.53
CA ILE A 42 -3.08 12.26 37.19
C ILE A 42 -4.15 13.34 37.38
N PRO A 43 -3.87 14.62 37.06
CA PRO A 43 -4.90 15.65 37.03
C PRO A 43 -5.84 15.34 35.87
N THR A 44 -7.05 14.97 36.24
CA THR A 44 -8.07 14.55 35.26
C THR A 44 -8.91 15.75 34.87
N PRO A 45 -9.00 16.14 33.60
CA PRO A 45 -10.00 17.09 33.13
C PRO A 45 -11.40 16.61 33.52
N ALA A 46 -12.26 17.50 34.00
CA ALA A 46 -13.58 17.12 34.54
C ALA A 46 -14.45 16.30 33.56
N HIS A 47 -14.25 16.51 32.26
CA HIS A 47 -15.02 15.83 31.20
C HIS A 47 -14.40 14.51 30.75
N LEU A 48 -13.19 14.13 31.21
CA LEU A 48 -12.54 12.88 30.86
C LEU A 48 -12.48 11.91 32.05
N ARG A 49 -12.82 10.65 31.81
CA ARG A 49 -12.52 9.55 32.74
C ARG A 49 -11.34 8.78 32.14
N ILE A 50 -10.18 8.87 32.77
CA ILE A 50 -8.94 8.24 32.34
C ILE A 50 -8.82 6.84 32.94
N PHE A 51 -8.28 5.89 32.16
CA PHE A 51 -8.03 4.51 32.59
C PHE A 51 -6.50 4.26 32.69
N PRO A 52 -6.06 3.10 33.22
CA PRO A 52 -4.64 2.74 33.30
C PRO A 52 -3.92 2.87 31.97
N GLU A 53 -2.60 3.11 32.03
CA GLU A 53 -1.73 3.29 30.88
C GLU A 53 -1.88 2.14 29.87
N LEU A 54 -2.09 2.49 28.59
CA LEU A 54 -2.15 1.56 27.46
C LEU A 54 -0.78 1.33 26.86
N GLY A 55 0.06 2.36 26.84
CA GLY A 55 1.38 2.32 26.24
C GLY A 55 2.19 3.57 26.52
N ARG A 56 3.50 3.47 26.24
CA ARG A 56 4.46 4.56 26.44
C ARG A 56 5.19 4.87 25.14
N GLY A 57 5.12 6.12 24.70
CA GLY A 57 5.93 6.64 23.59
C GLY A 57 7.17 7.39 24.10
N GLY A 58 8.04 7.83 23.19
CA GLY A 58 9.31 8.49 23.51
C GLY A 58 9.16 9.78 24.36
N MET A 59 8.03 10.49 24.24
CA MET A 59 7.82 11.76 24.96
C MET A 59 6.68 11.70 25.98
N GLY A 60 5.91 10.60 26.06
CA GLY A 60 4.74 10.59 26.93
C GLY A 60 4.04 9.25 27.02
N ARG A 61 2.92 9.28 27.74
CA ARG A 61 2.12 8.10 28.05
C ARG A 61 0.77 8.20 27.36
N ILE A 62 0.26 7.07 26.92
CA ILE A 62 -1.04 6.94 26.28
C ILE A 62 -1.98 6.19 27.22
N HIS A 63 -3.13 6.80 27.48
CA HIS A 63 -4.17 6.26 28.32
C HIS A 63 -5.48 6.15 27.52
N PRO A 64 -6.24 5.07 27.65
CA PRO A 64 -7.64 5.07 27.24
C PRO A 64 -8.40 6.06 28.14
N ALA A 65 -9.36 6.75 27.56
CA ALA A 65 -10.25 7.64 28.33
C ALA A 65 -11.68 7.59 27.76
N THR A 66 -12.66 7.95 28.59
CA THR A 66 -14.03 8.21 28.17
C THR A 66 -14.28 9.70 28.21
N ASP A 67 -14.60 10.30 27.09
CA ASP A 67 -15.16 11.62 26.96
C ASP A 67 -16.63 11.58 27.43
N ARG A 68 -16.90 12.18 28.58
CA ARG A 68 -18.22 12.16 29.22
C ARG A 68 -19.23 13.06 28.52
N ASN A 69 -18.76 14.05 27.76
CA ASN A 69 -19.64 14.96 27.04
C ASN A 69 -20.22 14.33 25.79
N LEU A 70 -19.37 13.59 25.05
CA LEU A 70 -19.75 12.92 23.81
C LEU A 70 -20.01 11.42 23.98
N LEU A 71 -19.86 10.88 25.20
CA LEU A 71 -20.06 9.47 25.57
C LEU A 71 -19.26 8.50 24.66
N ARG A 72 -18.03 8.87 24.30
CA ARG A 72 -17.16 8.11 23.42
C ARG A 72 -15.83 7.74 24.08
N HIS A 73 -15.22 6.69 23.60
CA HIS A 73 -13.86 6.32 24.00
C HIS A 73 -12.84 7.06 23.15
N VAL A 74 -11.78 7.56 23.79
CA VAL A 74 -10.67 8.30 23.18
C VAL A 74 -9.34 7.78 23.74
N ALA A 75 -8.25 7.96 22.99
CA ALA A 75 -6.91 7.83 23.51
C ALA A 75 -6.42 9.22 23.98
N LEU A 76 -5.92 9.29 25.19
CA LEU A 76 -5.30 10.48 25.76
C LEU A 76 -3.80 10.29 25.76
N LYS A 77 -3.05 11.06 24.96
CA LYS A 77 -1.59 11.15 25.01
C LYS A 77 -1.21 12.32 25.91
N ARG A 78 -0.37 12.08 26.89
CA ARG A 78 0.08 13.09 27.86
C ARG A 78 1.59 13.12 27.89
N LEU A 79 2.17 14.31 27.85
CA LEU A 79 3.61 14.51 28.00
C LEU A 79 4.07 14.03 29.39
N ASP A 80 5.26 13.44 29.49
CA ASP A 80 5.85 13.09 30.78
C ASP A 80 6.11 14.38 31.62
N ARG A 81 5.82 14.33 32.92
CA ARG A 81 5.92 15.50 33.79
C ARG A 81 7.33 16.11 33.82
N GLU A 82 8.35 15.27 33.79
CA GLU A 82 9.73 15.76 33.80
C GLU A 82 10.09 16.42 32.46
N LEU A 83 9.63 15.84 31.35
CA LEU A 83 9.83 16.41 30.02
C LEU A 83 9.02 17.70 29.84
N ALA A 84 7.87 17.83 30.47
CA ALA A 84 7.05 19.06 30.42
C ALA A 84 7.73 20.29 31.04
N LYS A 85 8.76 20.09 31.88
CA LYS A 85 9.59 21.18 32.44
C LYS A 85 10.60 21.74 31.43
N VAL A 86 10.88 21.02 30.35
CA VAL A 86 11.83 21.40 29.31
C VAL A 86 11.07 21.98 28.13
N PRO A 87 11.21 23.28 27.80
CA PRO A 87 10.44 23.95 26.75
C PRO A 87 10.46 23.21 25.41
N MET A 88 11.61 22.72 24.99
CA MET A 88 11.79 22.01 23.73
C MET A 88 10.84 20.79 23.58
N TYR A 89 10.71 19.96 24.62
CA TYR A 89 9.79 18.80 24.58
C TYR A 89 8.33 19.22 24.66
N LYS A 90 8.03 20.28 25.42
CA LYS A 90 6.67 20.84 25.51
C LYS A 90 6.21 21.40 24.17
N ASP A 91 7.06 22.18 23.53
CA ASP A 91 6.77 22.78 22.21
C ASP A 91 6.65 21.70 21.13
N GLY A 92 7.50 20.67 21.17
CA GLY A 92 7.43 19.53 20.28
C GLY A 92 6.13 18.75 20.40
N PHE A 93 5.70 18.48 21.61
CA PHE A 93 4.45 17.78 21.89
C PHE A 93 3.22 18.55 21.38
N ILE A 94 3.21 19.87 21.62
CA ILE A 94 2.15 20.76 21.12
C ILE A 94 2.17 20.79 19.59
N ALA A 95 3.36 20.88 19.00
CA ALA A 95 3.53 20.91 17.55
C ALA A 95 3.05 19.60 16.88
N GLU A 96 3.30 18.42 17.49
CA GLU A 96 2.78 17.13 17.04
C GLU A 96 1.24 17.14 16.99
N ALA A 97 0.60 17.53 18.09
CA ALA A 97 -0.86 17.59 18.17
C ALA A 97 -1.46 18.56 17.15
N GLN A 98 -0.85 19.74 16.97
CA GLN A 98 -1.28 20.75 16.00
C GLN A 98 -1.07 20.31 14.56
N MET A 99 0.05 19.60 14.28
CA MET A 99 0.32 19.05 12.96
C MET A 99 -0.70 17.99 12.61
N THR A 100 -0.85 16.99 13.48
CA THR A 100 -1.80 15.89 13.29
C THR A 100 -3.22 16.41 13.14
N GLY A 101 -3.62 17.40 13.97
CA GLY A 101 -4.95 17.99 13.93
C GLY A 101 -5.28 18.77 12.65
N GLN A 102 -4.28 19.18 11.87
CA GLN A 102 -4.47 19.81 10.55
C GLN A 102 -4.50 18.82 9.38
N LEU A 103 -4.17 17.54 9.64
CA LEU A 103 -4.16 16.49 8.64
C LEU A 103 -5.46 15.68 8.69
N GLU A 104 -6.52 16.24 8.15
CA GLU A 104 -7.84 15.58 8.08
C GLU A 104 -7.89 14.59 6.92
N HIS A 105 -7.68 13.31 7.24
CA HIS A 105 -7.70 12.23 6.25
C HIS A 105 -8.21 10.92 6.89
N PRO A 106 -8.97 10.07 6.18
CA PRO A 106 -9.54 8.84 6.76
C PRO A 106 -8.49 7.83 7.28
N ASN A 107 -7.27 7.88 6.77
CA ASN A 107 -6.16 7.03 7.19
C ASN A 107 -5.13 7.75 8.09
N ILE A 108 -5.44 8.93 8.61
CA ILE A 108 -4.65 9.62 9.65
C ILE A 108 -5.49 9.67 10.91
N VAL A 109 -4.87 9.37 12.06
CA VAL A 109 -5.59 9.39 13.34
C VAL A 109 -6.11 10.81 13.64
N PRO A 110 -7.43 11.00 13.84
CA PRO A 110 -7.96 12.31 14.15
C PRO A 110 -7.64 12.72 15.59
N VAL A 111 -7.09 13.92 15.76
CA VAL A 111 -6.94 14.61 17.06
C VAL A 111 -8.24 15.33 17.38
N HIS A 112 -8.71 15.18 18.62
CA HIS A 112 -9.99 15.75 19.05
C HIS A 112 -9.82 17.02 19.89
N GLU A 113 -8.81 17.06 20.77
CA GLU A 113 -8.59 18.15 21.70
C GLU A 113 -7.09 18.26 22.02
N LEU A 114 -6.58 19.46 22.14
CA LEU A 114 -5.28 19.78 22.72
C LEU A 114 -5.50 20.73 23.90
N ALA A 115 -5.03 20.35 25.08
CA ALA A 115 -5.20 21.15 26.29
C ALA A 115 -4.01 20.99 27.24
N VAL A 116 -4.06 21.78 28.34
CA VAL A 116 -3.05 21.75 29.39
C VAL A 116 -3.75 21.43 30.70
N SER A 117 -3.23 20.48 31.47
CA SER A 117 -3.76 20.13 32.77
C SER A 117 -3.57 21.27 33.79
N ALA A 118 -4.25 21.18 34.92
CA ALA A 118 -4.10 22.14 36.03
C ALA A 118 -2.65 22.26 36.54
N GLU A 119 -1.83 21.24 36.34
CA GLU A 119 -0.41 21.22 36.70
C GLU A 119 0.52 21.72 35.60
N GLY A 120 -0.02 22.29 34.52
CA GLY A 120 0.78 22.80 33.39
C GLY A 120 1.31 21.78 32.42
N VAL A 121 0.87 20.50 32.51
CA VAL A 121 1.30 19.41 31.61
C VAL A 121 0.38 19.35 30.40
N PRO A 122 0.89 19.45 29.16
CA PRO A 122 0.07 19.33 27.97
C PRO A 122 -0.37 17.89 27.73
N TYR A 123 -1.58 17.76 27.21
CA TYR A 123 -2.16 16.51 26.73
C TYR A 123 -2.99 16.77 25.48
N PHE A 124 -3.21 15.73 24.68
CA PHE A 124 -4.20 15.77 23.62
C PHE A 124 -5.00 14.47 23.57
N THR A 125 -6.24 14.57 23.12
CA THR A 125 -7.07 13.40 22.86
C THR A 125 -7.18 13.14 21.39
N MET A 126 -7.24 11.86 21.04
CA MET A 126 -7.34 11.37 19.67
C MET A 126 -8.25 10.14 19.63
N LYS A 127 -8.61 9.69 18.45
CA LYS A 127 -9.37 8.44 18.28
C LYS A 127 -8.64 7.29 18.97
N LEU A 128 -9.36 6.56 19.83
CA LEU A 128 -8.89 5.27 20.33
C LEU A 128 -9.11 4.21 19.23
N VAL A 129 -8.02 3.80 18.58
CA VAL A 129 -8.05 2.77 17.54
C VAL A 129 -8.03 1.41 18.22
N GLN A 130 -9.10 0.62 18.03
CA GLN A 130 -9.19 -0.76 18.50
C GLN A 130 -8.68 -1.70 17.42
N GLY A 131 -7.47 -2.22 17.60
CA GLY A 131 -6.80 -3.08 16.61
C GLY A 131 -5.37 -3.39 17.04
N ILE A 132 -4.59 -3.88 16.10
CA ILE A 132 -3.16 -4.18 16.28
C ILE A 132 -2.32 -3.25 15.41
N ASN A 133 -1.06 -3.04 15.78
CA ASN A 133 -0.16 -2.36 14.88
C ASN A 133 0.27 -3.30 13.72
N PHE A 134 0.73 -2.72 12.62
CA PHE A 134 1.06 -3.49 11.43
C PHE A 134 2.29 -4.39 11.63
N ASP A 135 3.20 -4.05 12.55
CA ASP A 135 4.32 -4.92 12.94
C ASP A 135 3.81 -6.23 13.56
N ALA A 136 2.86 -6.14 14.51
CA ALA A 136 2.23 -7.33 15.08
C ALA A 136 1.47 -8.14 14.02
N TRP A 137 0.79 -7.46 13.08
CA TRP A 137 0.13 -8.12 11.96
C TRP A 137 1.12 -8.86 11.05
N LEU A 138 2.27 -8.25 10.74
CA LEU A 138 3.32 -8.86 9.91
C LEU A 138 4.00 -10.06 10.58
N ARG A 139 4.01 -10.12 11.91
CA ARG A 139 4.59 -11.22 12.70
C ARG A 139 3.60 -12.31 13.04
N ASP A 140 2.33 -12.13 12.75
CA ASP A 140 1.30 -13.11 13.01
C ASP A 140 1.56 -14.39 12.17
N PRO A 141 1.61 -15.59 12.80
CA PRO A 141 1.81 -16.86 12.10
C PRO A 141 0.79 -17.12 10.98
N ASP A 142 -0.43 -16.61 11.13
CA ASP A 142 -1.48 -16.75 10.12
C ASP A 142 -1.16 -15.97 8.84
N HIS A 143 -0.26 -14.99 8.91
CA HIS A 143 0.22 -14.22 7.79
C HIS A 143 1.60 -14.70 7.30
N ALA A 144 1.70 -15.95 6.85
CA ALA A 144 2.96 -16.55 6.44
C ALA A 144 3.63 -15.81 5.27
N VAL A 145 4.94 -15.58 5.37
CA VAL A 145 5.74 -14.95 4.29
C VAL A 145 5.66 -15.78 3.01
N GLY A 146 5.40 -15.12 1.87
CA GLY A 146 5.22 -15.77 0.57
C GLY A 146 3.81 -16.26 0.30
N SER A 147 2.87 -16.19 1.25
CA SER A 147 1.46 -16.47 0.98
C SER A 147 0.82 -15.35 0.14
N THR A 148 -0.09 -15.73 -0.75
CA THR A 148 -0.87 -14.78 -1.56
C THR A 148 -1.71 -13.87 -0.67
N GLU A 149 -2.27 -14.42 0.40
CA GLU A 149 -3.12 -13.69 1.34
C GLU A 149 -2.34 -12.59 2.09
N ARG A 150 -1.15 -12.93 2.64
CA ARG A 150 -0.28 -11.91 3.25
C ARG A 150 0.05 -10.79 2.27
N LEU A 151 0.41 -11.16 1.04
CA LEU A 151 0.79 -10.18 0.05
C LEU A 151 -0.38 -9.27 -0.32
N GLN A 152 -1.56 -9.83 -0.60
CA GLN A 152 -2.76 -9.04 -0.95
C GLN A 152 -3.19 -8.13 0.19
N ASN A 153 -3.42 -8.68 1.39
CA ASN A 153 -3.87 -7.91 2.55
C ASN A 153 -2.83 -6.88 2.99
N GLY A 154 -1.53 -7.24 2.96
CA GLY A 154 -0.45 -6.32 3.28
C GLY A 154 -0.37 -5.15 2.29
N LEU A 155 -0.56 -5.40 1.00
CA LEU A 155 -0.59 -4.35 -0.02
C LEU A 155 -1.83 -3.47 0.09
N ASP A 156 -2.99 -4.01 0.47
CA ASP A 156 -4.21 -3.22 0.72
C ASP A 156 -4.03 -2.27 1.90
N ILE A 157 -3.39 -2.73 2.99
CA ILE A 157 -3.02 -1.88 4.13
C ILE A 157 -2.02 -0.82 3.67
N PHE A 158 -0.98 -1.22 2.95
CA PHE A 158 0.06 -0.35 2.42
C PHE A 158 -0.49 0.78 1.56
N LEU A 159 -1.42 0.50 0.66
CA LEU A 159 -2.05 1.52 -0.19
C LEU A 159 -2.79 2.59 0.61
N LYS A 160 -3.46 2.22 1.71
CA LYS A 160 -4.12 3.18 2.61
C LYS A 160 -3.12 4.05 3.34
N VAL A 161 -1.95 3.50 3.71
CA VAL A 161 -0.85 4.29 4.27
C VAL A 161 -0.31 5.26 3.22
N CYS A 162 -0.14 4.82 1.97
CA CYS A 162 0.25 5.70 0.88
C CYS A 162 -0.76 6.84 0.66
N ASP A 163 -2.08 6.58 0.75
CA ASP A 163 -3.10 7.64 0.68
C ASP A 163 -2.89 8.71 1.76
N ALA A 164 -2.59 8.29 3.00
CA ALA A 164 -2.30 9.20 4.11
C ALA A 164 -1.03 10.03 3.86
N VAL A 165 0.05 9.39 3.39
CA VAL A 165 1.34 10.06 3.15
C VAL A 165 1.24 11.00 1.93
N ALA A 166 0.58 10.58 0.84
CA ALA A 166 0.35 11.42 -0.33
C ALA A 166 -0.45 12.69 0.03
N TYR A 167 -1.48 12.55 0.87
CA TYR A 167 -2.24 13.68 1.40
C TYR A 167 -1.35 14.62 2.25
N ALA A 168 -0.53 14.06 3.15
CA ALA A 168 0.39 14.86 3.96
C ALA A 168 1.40 15.62 3.09
N HIS A 169 1.97 14.98 2.08
CA HIS A 169 2.88 15.61 1.09
C HIS A 169 2.18 16.74 0.34
N HIS A 170 0.94 16.54 -0.10
CA HIS A 170 0.12 17.60 -0.73
C HIS A 170 -0.08 18.80 0.22
N ARG A 171 -0.18 18.55 1.53
CA ARG A 171 -0.25 19.57 2.58
C ARG A 171 1.12 20.18 2.92
N GLY A 172 2.20 19.70 2.29
CA GLY A 172 3.57 20.14 2.53
C GLY A 172 4.16 19.61 3.84
N VAL A 173 3.77 18.41 4.26
CA VAL A 173 4.24 17.74 5.49
C VAL A 173 4.90 16.42 5.14
N ILE A 174 6.11 16.18 5.64
CA ILE A 174 6.81 14.88 5.59
C ILE A 174 6.78 14.22 6.96
N HIS A 175 6.59 12.89 6.99
CA HIS A 175 6.38 12.12 8.24
C HIS A 175 7.68 11.80 8.98
N ARG A 176 8.70 11.30 8.27
CA ARG A 176 10.06 11.00 8.76
C ARG A 176 10.22 9.81 9.72
N ASP A 177 9.15 9.16 10.15
CA ASP A 177 9.21 7.95 11.00
C ASP A 177 8.18 6.92 10.53
N LEU A 178 8.17 6.63 9.21
CA LEU A 178 7.32 5.59 8.63
C LEU A 178 7.87 4.22 8.99
N LYS A 179 7.06 3.44 9.71
CA LYS A 179 7.36 2.07 10.13
C LYS A 179 6.07 1.33 10.48
N PRO A 180 6.08 -0.01 10.47
CA PRO A 180 4.89 -0.80 10.77
C PRO A 180 4.28 -0.53 12.16
N GLU A 181 5.09 -0.20 13.17
CA GLU A 181 4.61 0.10 14.52
C GLU A 181 3.73 1.37 14.57
N ASN A 182 3.94 2.30 13.64
CA ASN A 182 3.17 3.55 13.54
C ASN A 182 1.91 3.40 12.66
N ILE A 183 1.58 2.19 12.22
CA ILE A 183 0.40 1.89 11.42
C ILE A 183 -0.53 1.01 12.24
N MET A 184 -1.74 1.49 12.53
CA MET A 184 -2.77 0.70 13.23
C MET A 184 -3.75 0.09 12.24
N VAL A 185 -3.94 -1.22 12.34
CA VAL A 185 -4.90 -2.01 11.57
C VAL A 185 -6.05 -2.38 12.48
N ALA A 186 -7.25 -1.96 12.14
CA ALA A 186 -8.45 -2.17 12.93
C ALA A 186 -9.52 -2.91 12.13
N GLY A 187 -10.58 -3.33 12.81
CA GLY A 187 -11.73 -4.00 12.19
C GLY A 187 -12.33 -3.17 11.05
N PHE A 188 -13.13 -3.84 10.21
CA PHE A 188 -13.82 -3.23 9.06
C PHE A 188 -12.88 -2.56 8.05
N GLY A 189 -11.64 -3.05 7.94
CA GLY A 189 -10.65 -2.53 7.00
C GLY A 189 -10.13 -1.13 7.33
N GLN A 190 -10.25 -0.67 8.56
CA GLN A 190 -9.71 0.63 8.97
C GLN A 190 -8.20 0.55 9.15
N VAL A 191 -7.48 1.52 8.60
CA VAL A 191 -6.03 1.68 8.75
C VAL A 191 -5.74 3.13 9.11
N TYR A 192 -4.91 3.34 10.13
CA TYR A 192 -4.53 4.68 10.58
C TYR A 192 -3.03 4.81 10.70
N LEU A 193 -2.47 5.82 10.05
CA LEU A 193 -1.11 6.27 10.26
C LEU A 193 -1.06 7.15 11.50
N MET A 194 -0.16 6.80 12.42
CA MET A 194 0.00 7.39 13.75
C MET A 194 1.34 8.12 13.85
N ASP A 195 1.53 8.82 14.97
CA ASP A 195 2.81 9.38 15.43
C ASP A 195 3.51 10.33 14.47
N TRP A 196 2.97 11.55 14.38
CA TRP A 196 3.53 12.67 13.60
C TRP A 196 4.55 13.52 14.41
N GLY A 197 5.10 12.96 15.49
CA GLY A 197 6.03 13.65 16.40
C GLY A 197 7.34 14.10 15.74
N LEU A 198 7.75 13.43 14.66
CA LEU A 198 8.92 13.79 13.87
C LEU A 198 8.57 14.50 12.55
N ALA A 199 7.30 14.78 12.30
CA ALA A 199 6.86 15.39 11.05
C ALA A 199 7.41 16.82 10.88
N ARG A 200 7.71 17.15 9.61
CA ARG A 200 8.30 18.44 9.23
C ARG A 200 7.53 19.06 8.06
N LEU A 201 7.49 20.40 8.03
CA LEU A 201 7.06 21.14 6.85
C LEU A 201 8.13 21.08 5.75
N THR A 202 7.69 20.92 4.50
CA THR A 202 8.60 20.96 3.33
C THR A 202 9.18 22.35 3.12
N LYS A 203 10.23 22.45 2.29
CA LYS A 203 10.87 23.74 1.96
C LYS A 203 9.92 24.76 1.31
N THR A 204 8.86 24.30 0.66
CA THR A 204 7.82 25.14 0.05
C THR A 204 6.93 25.83 1.10
N ARG A 205 6.94 25.36 2.35
CA ARG A 205 6.25 25.96 3.51
C ARG A 205 7.18 25.99 4.72
N PRO A 206 8.17 26.89 4.73
CA PRO A 206 9.15 26.93 5.83
C PRO A 206 8.45 27.18 7.17
N ALA A 207 8.91 26.48 8.22
CA ALA A 207 8.44 26.69 9.57
C ALA A 207 8.87 28.08 10.06
N SER A 208 7.95 28.79 10.72
CA SER A 208 8.23 30.04 11.42
C SER A 208 8.31 29.82 12.94
N GLY A 209 9.21 30.51 13.63
CA GLY A 209 9.29 30.53 15.09
C GLY A 209 9.98 29.31 15.72
N ALA A 210 9.51 28.87 16.90
CA ALA A 210 10.10 27.80 17.73
C ALA A 210 10.27 26.46 17.01
N ARG A 211 9.55 26.20 15.92
CA ARG A 211 9.64 25.01 15.07
C ARG A 211 10.98 24.89 14.35
N ALA A 212 11.57 26.00 13.91
CA ALA A 212 12.87 26.01 13.27
C ALA A 212 14.01 25.61 14.23
N GLN A 213 13.82 25.79 15.53
CA GLN A 213 14.79 25.46 16.58
C GLN A 213 14.76 23.97 16.97
N MET A 214 13.67 23.24 16.68
CA MET A 214 13.54 21.80 16.95
C MET A 214 14.24 20.91 15.92
N GLU A 215 14.79 21.48 14.86
CA GLU A 215 15.58 20.76 13.89
C GLU A 215 16.95 20.41 14.47
N ALA A 216 16.96 19.50 15.45
CA ALA A 216 18.21 18.97 15.99
C ALA A 216 19.01 18.31 14.86
N LYS A 217 20.26 18.72 14.68
CA LYS A 217 21.20 18.01 13.83
C LYS A 217 21.38 16.59 14.42
N GLY A 218 21.07 15.59 13.63
CA GLY A 218 21.25 14.19 14.02
C GLY A 218 20.23 13.27 13.34
N ALA A 219 20.53 11.98 13.32
CA ALA A 219 19.60 10.97 12.85
C ALA A 219 18.42 10.85 13.82
N VAL A 220 17.20 11.03 13.35
CA VAL A 220 15.97 10.96 14.15
C VAL A 220 15.00 10.02 13.46
N GLY A 221 14.46 9.05 14.21
CA GLY A 221 13.54 8.01 13.71
C GLY A 221 14.08 6.60 14.00
N THR A 222 13.46 5.58 13.41
CA THR A 222 13.84 4.18 13.61
C THR A 222 14.83 3.74 12.52
N PRO A 223 16.10 3.45 12.85
CA PRO A 223 17.17 3.23 11.85
C PRO A 223 16.84 2.18 10.79
N THR A 224 16.05 1.18 11.13
CA THR A 224 15.68 0.07 10.24
C THR A 224 14.92 0.51 8.99
N PHE A 225 14.13 1.59 9.10
CA PHE A 225 13.29 2.13 8.02
C PHE A 225 13.77 3.48 7.49
N MET A 226 14.86 4.01 8.05
CA MET A 226 15.39 5.32 7.65
C MET A 226 15.96 5.33 6.24
N ALA A 227 15.68 6.40 5.53
CA ALA A 227 16.39 6.72 4.30
C ALA A 227 17.85 7.08 4.59
N PRO A 228 18.80 6.81 3.67
CA PRO A 228 20.22 7.12 3.86
C PRO A 228 20.50 8.59 4.20
N GLU A 229 19.83 9.53 3.54
CA GLU A 229 19.94 10.96 3.79
C GLU A 229 19.43 11.34 5.19
N GLN A 230 18.37 10.66 5.65
CA GLN A 230 17.84 10.82 7.00
C GLN A 230 18.82 10.28 8.06
N ALA A 231 19.41 9.10 7.82
CA ALA A 231 20.40 8.50 8.70
C ALA A 231 21.67 9.35 8.83
N ARG A 232 22.06 10.11 7.78
CA ARG A 232 23.17 11.07 7.83
C ARG A 232 22.86 12.29 8.69
N GLY A 233 21.59 12.50 9.05
CA GLY A 233 21.17 13.57 9.94
C GLY A 233 21.28 14.98 9.34
N ASN A 234 21.21 15.11 8.01
CA ASN A 234 21.18 16.39 7.31
C ASN A 234 19.73 16.78 6.94
N PRO A 235 19.09 17.70 7.69
CA PRO A 235 17.71 18.07 7.44
C PRO A 235 17.49 18.70 6.05
N GLU A 236 18.48 19.32 5.46
CA GLU A 236 18.34 19.98 4.15
C GLU A 236 18.29 19.01 2.98
N GLU A 237 18.77 17.80 3.17
CA GLU A 237 18.72 16.73 2.16
C GLU A 237 17.41 15.94 2.20
N MET A 238 16.60 16.10 3.27
CA MET A 238 15.34 15.39 3.45
C MET A 238 14.20 16.10 2.74
N ASP A 239 13.47 15.37 1.93
CA ASP A 239 12.24 15.80 1.27
C ASP A 239 11.21 14.64 1.26
N GLU A 240 10.16 14.76 0.45
CA GLU A 240 9.10 13.77 0.30
C GLU A 240 9.63 12.38 -0.10
N ARG A 241 10.78 12.32 -0.76
CA ARG A 241 11.41 11.06 -1.20
C ARG A 241 12.06 10.28 -0.06
N SER A 242 12.29 10.92 1.10
CA SER A 242 12.69 10.20 2.31
C SER A 242 11.53 9.36 2.87
N ASP A 243 10.30 9.87 2.83
CA ASP A 243 9.10 9.08 3.18
C ASP A 243 8.85 7.96 2.15
N ILE A 244 9.12 8.19 0.87
CA ILE A 244 9.02 7.15 -0.18
C ILE A 244 9.98 5.99 0.12
N PHE A 245 11.19 6.27 0.60
CA PHE A 245 12.09 5.22 1.07
C PHE A 245 11.49 4.46 2.26
N GLY A 246 10.93 5.14 3.26
CA GLY A 246 10.26 4.53 4.41
C GLY A 246 9.08 3.63 3.99
N LEU A 247 8.24 4.10 3.05
CA LEU A 247 7.21 3.28 2.42
C LEU A 247 7.82 2.07 1.71
N GLY A 248 8.89 2.27 0.95
CA GLY A 248 9.64 1.19 0.30
C GLY A 248 10.18 0.16 1.28
N ALA A 249 10.66 0.60 2.46
CA ALA A 249 11.14 -0.27 3.52
C ALA A 249 10.00 -1.11 4.14
N ILE A 250 8.83 -0.53 4.33
CA ILE A 250 7.62 -1.25 4.74
C ILE A 250 7.21 -2.27 3.67
N LEU A 251 7.18 -1.87 2.40
CA LEU A 251 6.87 -2.77 1.29
C LEU A 251 7.88 -3.92 1.17
N TYR A 252 9.17 -3.64 1.42
CA TYR A 252 10.24 -4.63 1.49
C TYR A 252 9.92 -5.71 2.54
N GLU A 253 9.48 -5.29 3.74
CA GLU A 253 9.13 -6.22 4.83
C GLU A 253 7.85 -7.03 4.52
N ILE A 254 6.82 -6.41 3.91
CA ILE A 254 5.62 -7.14 3.46
C ILE A 254 6.01 -8.30 2.53
N VAL A 255 6.90 -8.02 1.57
CA VAL A 255 7.26 -8.92 0.48
C VAL A 255 8.25 -9.99 0.93
N SER A 256 9.25 -9.65 1.74
CA SER A 256 10.35 -10.53 2.11
C SER A 256 10.27 -11.10 3.53
N GLY A 257 9.47 -10.50 4.42
CA GLY A 257 9.49 -10.78 5.85
C GLY A 257 10.80 -10.35 6.54
N LYS A 258 11.63 -9.56 5.87
CA LYS A 258 12.94 -9.12 6.37
C LYS A 258 13.05 -7.60 6.32
N MET A 259 14.02 -7.07 7.05
CA MET A 259 14.30 -5.64 7.09
C MET A 259 15.39 -5.24 6.07
N PRO A 260 15.31 -4.03 5.46
CA PRO A 260 16.21 -3.62 4.38
C PRO A 260 17.69 -3.65 4.72
N TYR A 261 18.05 -3.33 5.97
CA TYR A 261 19.46 -3.29 6.43
C TYR A 261 19.92 -4.58 7.10
N GLY A 262 19.17 -5.68 6.92
CA GLY A 262 19.49 -7.00 7.45
C GLY A 262 19.10 -7.21 8.91
N PRO A 263 19.22 -8.44 9.40
CA PRO A 263 18.81 -8.82 10.74
C PRO A 263 19.88 -8.42 11.76
N SER A 264 19.71 -7.31 12.45
CA SER A 264 20.57 -6.93 13.56
C SER A 264 19.79 -6.25 14.67
N LEU A 265 20.05 -6.67 15.92
CA LEU A 265 19.52 -6.02 17.11
C LEU A 265 20.41 -4.85 17.57
N ASN A 266 21.58 -4.67 16.98
CA ASN A 266 22.48 -3.56 17.30
C ASN A 266 22.06 -2.32 16.50
N VAL A 267 21.48 -1.35 17.18
CA VAL A 267 20.96 -0.10 16.60
C VAL A 267 22.07 0.70 15.90
N ASP A 268 23.28 0.76 16.49
CA ASP A 268 24.41 1.51 15.91
C ASP A 268 24.90 0.85 14.62
N TYR A 269 24.88 -0.48 14.57
CA TYR A 269 25.20 -1.21 13.33
C TYR A 269 24.19 -0.93 12.24
N VAL A 270 22.88 -1.02 12.55
CA VAL A 270 21.82 -0.73 11.58
C VAL A 270 21.90 0.71 11.09
N LEU A 271 22.12 1.66 11.99
CA LEU A 271 22.29 3.07 11.64
C LEU A 271 23.51 3.26 10.71
N ALA A 272 24.63 2.58 10.98
CA ALA A 272 25.80 2.63 10.11
C ALA A 272 25.49 2.06 8.70
N GLN A 273 24.72 0.97 8.59
CA GLN A 273 24.28 0.45 7.30
C GLN A 273 23.36 1.47 6.57
N ALA A 274 22.45 2.10 7.30
CA ALA A 274 21.55 3.12 6.76
C ALA A 274 22.35 4.34 6.24
N VAL A 275 23.29 4.88 7.00
CA VAL A 275 24.19 5.98 6.59
C VAL A 275 24.94 5.65 5.30
N MET A 276 25.42 4.40 5.18
CA MET A 276 26.12 3.92 3.99
C MET A 276 25.21 3.55 2.83
N GLY A 277 23.89 3.51 3.03
CA GLY A 277 22.92 3.05 2.03
C GLY A 277 23.04 1.57 1.67
N LYS A 278 23.53 0.73 2.60
CA LYS A 278 23.71 -0.71 2.37
C LYS A 278 22.43 -1.49 2.55
N VAL A 279 21.48 -1.26 1.64
CA VAL A 279 20.24 -2.04 1.56
C VAL A 279 20.54 -3.42 0.99
N VAL A 280 20.09 -4.48 1.67
CA VAL A 280 20.15 -5.85 1.13
C VAL A 280 19.29 -5.93 -0.14
N PRO A 281 19.81 -6.43 -1.28
CA PRO A 281 18.99 -6.53 -2.49
C PRO A 281 17.75 -7.38 -2.27
N ILE A 282 16.59 -6.89 -2.73
CA ILE A 282 15.30 -7.61 -2.54
C ILE A 282 15.32 -9.00 -3.19
N ASP A 283 16.06 -9.18 -4.27
CA ASP A 283 16.22 -10.48 -4.93
C ASP A 283 16.92 -11.48 -4.01
N GLU A 284 17.92 -11.04 -3.24
CA GLU A 284 18.59 -11.85 -2.22
C GLU A 284 17.67 -12.13 -1.03
N ALA A 285 16.97 -11.11 -0.56
CA ALA A 285 16.05 -11.23 0.57
C ALA A 285 14.89 -12.19 0.31
N THR A 286 14.43 -12.28 -0.94
CA THR A 286 13.33 -13.13 -1.38
C THR A 286 13.78 -14.47 -1.99
N MET A 287 15.07 -14.81 -1.87
CA MET A 287 15.58 -16.10 -2.37
C MET A 287 14.83 -17.27 -1.70
N GLY A 288 14.28 -18.17 -2.52
CA GLY A 288 13.46 -19.29 -2.06
C GLY A 288 11.99 -18.95 -1.76
N ILE A 289 11.59 -17.68 -1.94
CA ILE A 289 10.19 -17.25 -1.82
C ILE A 289 9.65 -17.00 -3.23
N GLY A 290 8.47 -17.53 -3.53
CA GLY A 290 7.83 -17.40 -4.85
C GLY A 290 7.27 -15.98 -5.14
N VAL A 291 8.13 -14.96 -5.06
CA VAL A 291 7.73 -13.55 -5.23
C VAL A 291 7.97 -13.12 -6.69
N SER A 292 6.96 -12.48 -7.28
CA SER A 292 7.02 -12.00 -8.67
C SER A 292 8.14 -10.96 -8.88
N LYS A 293 8.81 -11.01 -10.04
CA LYS A 293 9.85 -10.07 -10.44
C LYS A 293 9.35 -8.62 -10.41
N ARG A 294 8.07 -8.40 -10.78
CA ARG A 294 7.48 -7.06 -10.82
C ARG A 294 7.42 -6.40 -9.44
N ILE A 295 6.88 -7.09 -8.41
CA ILE A 295 6.82 -6.48 -7.07
C ILE A 295 8.23 -6.25 -6.51
N ARG A 296 9.19 -7.15 -6.79
CA ARG A 296 10.60 -6.96 -6.41
C ARG A 296 11.20 -5.71 -7.07
N SER A 297 10.89 -5.45 -8.33
CA SER A 297 11.33 -4.24 -9.05
C SER A 297 10.72 -2.96 -8.44
N ILE A 298 9.44 -2.99 -8.02
CA ILE A 298 8.78 -1.86 -7.34
C ILE A 298 9.49 -1.58 -6.00
N VAL A 299 9.75 -2.62 -5.21
CA VAL A 299 10.49 -2.49 -3.95
C VAL A 299 11.88 -1.91 -4.18
N ALA A 300 12.65 -2.49 -5.10
CA ALA A 300 14.02 -2.05 -5.40
C ALA A 300 14.09 -0.57 -5.79
N LYS A 301 13.13 -0.08 -6.59
CA LYS A 301 13.03 1.33 -6.96
C LYS A 301 12.66 2.20 -5.76
N ALA A 302 11.73 1.78 -4.91
CA ALA A 302 11.30 2.57 -3.76
C ALA A 302 12.43 2.76 -2.72
N VAL A 303 13.29 1.72 -2.50
CA VAL A 303 14.41 1.76 -1.56
C VAL A 303 15.74 2.11 -2.22
N ALA A 304 15.76 2.71 -3.40
CA ALA A 304 16.99 3.15 -4.05
C ALA A 304 17.75 4.12 -3.15
N VAL A 305 19.09 3.98 -3.11
CA VAL A 305 19.98 4.77 -2.21
C VAL A 305 19.94 6.24 -2.59
N ASN A 306 20.04 6.53 -3.90
CA ASN A 306 19.91 7.89 -4.41
C ASN A 306 18.43 8.27 -4.53
N PRO A 307 17.98 9.39 -3.91
CA PRO A 307 16.59 9.85 -4.03
C PRO A 307 16.09 10.06 -5.47
N ASP A 308 16.97 10.43 -6.40
CA ASP A 308 16.61 10.66 -7.80
C ASP A 308 16.25 9.37 -8.54
N ASP A 309 16.71 8.21 -8.06
CA ASP A 309 16.41 6.89 -8.62
C ASP A 309 15.12 6.29 -8.04
N ARG A 310 14.53 6.92 -7.01
CA ARG A 310 13.26 6.51 -6.40
C ARG A 310 12.06 6.99 -7.23
N TYR A 311 10.86 6.60 -6.81
CA TYR A 311 9.65 7.31 -7.19
C TYR A 311 9.75 8.76 -6.73
N GLN A 312 9.28 9.69 -7.56
CA GLN A 312 9.34 11.12 -7.21
C GLN A 312 8.11 11.56 -6.42
N THR A 313 7.03 10.80 -6.50
CA THR A 313 5.82 11.01 -5.71
C THR A 313 5.31 9.69 -5.13
N VAL A 314 4.56 9.77 -4.02
CA VAL A 314 3.88 8.60 -3.44
C VAL A 314 2.83 8.05 -4.41
N VAL A 315 2.20 8.91 -5.21
CA VAL A 315 1.19 8.51 -6.20
C VAL A 315 1.79 7.60 -7.27
N GLU A 316 3.01 7.89 -7.75
CA GLU A 316 3.71 7.00 -8.69
C GLU A 316 3.95 5.59 -8.09
N LEU A 317 4.38 5.53 -6.83
CA LEU A 317 4.55 4.25 -6.12
C LEU A 317 3.22 3.52 -5.97
N GLN A 318 2.15 4.22 -5.59
CA GLN A 318 0.80 3.66 -5.47
C GLN A 318 0.29 3.07 -6.79
N ASP A 319 0.48 3.79 -7.90
CA ASP A 319 0.01 3.36 -9.21
C ASP A 319 0.70 2.08 -9.65
N ASP A 320 2.00 1.95 -9.40
CA ASP A 320 2.74 0.72 -9.68
C ASP A 320 2.27 -0.47 -8.80
N VAL A 321 1.99 -0.23 -7.50
CA VAL A 321 1.47 -1.25 -6.58
C VAL A 321 0.03 -1.63 -6.95
N ARG A 322 -0.84 -0.67 -7.27
CA ARG A 322 -2.21 -0.94 -7.75
C ARG A 322 -2.19 -1.73 -9.06
N GLY A 323 -1.31 -1.33 -9.99
CA GLY A 323 -1.11 -2.07 -11.24
C GLY A 323 -0.64 -3.50 -11.01
N PHE A 324 0.18 -3.76 -9.99
CA PHE A 324 0.56 -5.11 -9.60
C PHE A 324 -0.62 -5.92 -9.05
N LEU A 325 -1.43 -5.35 -8.14
CA LEU A 325 -2.61 -6.00 -7.57
C LEU A 325 -3.69 -6.32 -8.61
N GLN A 326 -3.83 -5.49 -9.62
CA GLN A 326 -4.75 -5.68 -10.73
C GLN A 326 -4.25 -6.70 -11.78
N GLY A 327 -3.28 -7.53 -11.44
CA GLY A 327 -2.75 -8.56 -12.32
C GLY A 327 -1.68 -8.05 -13.29
N GLY A 328 -1.05 -6.94 -12.98
CA GLY A 328 0.05 -6.39 -13.79
C GLY A 328 -0.40 -5.67 -15.06
N LEU A 329 -1.67 -5.41 -15.21
CA LEU A 329 -2.24 -4.77 -16.40
C LEU A 329 -2.14 -3.24 -16.37
N HIS A 330 -0.98 -2.68 -16.04
CA HIS A 330 -0.60 -1.38 -16.56
C HIS A 330 -0.11 -1.57 -18.00
N LEU A 331 -1.04 -1.99 -18.86
CA LEU A 331 -0.73 -2.16 -20.27
C LEU A 331 -0.58 -0.78 -20.90
N PRO A 332 0.54 -0.52 -21.61
CA PRO A 332 0.73 0.73 -22.32
C PRO A 332 -0.46 0.98 -23.26
N ARG A 333 -0.91 2.21 -23.33
CA ARG A 333 -1.95 2.60 -24.29
C ARG A 333 -1.30 3.10 -25.58
N LYS A 334 -1.78 2.60 -26.72
CA LYS A 334 -1.46 3.15 -28.06
C LYS A 334 -2.75 3.63 -28.70
N SER A 335 -2.69 4.77 -29.39
CA SER A 335 -3.81 5.29 -30.17
C SER A 335 -3.46 5.33 -31.66
N PHE A 336 -4.42 4.95 -32.49
CA PHE A 336 -4.26 4.87 -33.95
C PHE A 336 -5.33 5.71 -34.63
N ALA A 337 -4.93 6.45 -35.67
CA ALA A 337 -5.85 7.25 -36.49
C ALA A 337 -6.68 6.33 -37.41
N PRO A 338 -7.86 6.79 -37.86
CA PRO A 338 -8.63 6.09 -38.86
C PRO A 338 -7.80 5.72 -40.10
N GLY A 339 -7.93 4.48 -40.58
CA GLY A 339 -7.16 3.93 -41.73
C GLY A 339 -5.75 3.45 -41.36
N ALA A 340 -5.29 3.60 -40.12
CA ALA A 340 -3.97 3.12 -39.70
C ALA A 340 -3.92 1.58 -39.70
N LEU A 341 -2.85 1.02 -40.29
CA LEU A 341 -2.55 -0.41 -40.20
C LEU A 341 -1.86 -0.68 -38.86
N ILE A 342 -2.53 -1.43 -37.97
CA ILE A 342 -2.04 -1.72 -36.62
C ILE A 342 -1.10 -2.92 -36.61
N ILE A 343 -1.48 -3.99 -37.30
CA ILE A 343 -0.66 -5.18 -37.55
C ILE A 343 -0.77 -5.62 -39.00
N ARG A 344 0.29 -6.23 -39.53
CA ARG A 344 0.36 -6.72 -40.91
C ARG A 344 0.43 -8.23 -40.93
N GLU A 345 -0.38 -8.89 -41.79
CA GLU A 345 -0.33 -10.33 -42.02
C GLU A 345 1.07 -10.79 -42.39
N GLY A 346 1.51 -11.91 -41.79
CA GLY A 346 2.82 -12.55 -42.06
C GLY A 346 4.00 -11.95 -41.28
N GLU A 347 3.89 -10.77 -40.68
CA GLU A 347 4.94 -10.23 -39.82
C GLU A 347 5.01 -10.99 -38.48
N MET A 348 6.22 -11.14 -37.93
CA MET A 348 6.40 -11.71 -36.61
C MET A 348 5.81 -10.74 -35.57
N GLY A 349 5.04 -11.23 -34.60
CA GLY A 349 4.36 -10.41 -33.60
C GLY A 349 4.70 -10.82 -32.20
N ASP A 350 5.13 -9.84 -31.40
CA ASP A 350 5.47 -9.96 -29.97
C ASP A 350 4.52 -9.17 -29.05
N GLU A 351 3.50 -8.52 -29.63
CA GLU A 351 2.46 -7.77 -28.90
C GLU A 351 1.06 -8.30 -29.24
N ALA A 352 0.15 -8.29 -28.27
CA ALA A 352 -1.29 -8.41 -28.45
C ALA A 352 -1.96 -7.10 -28.03
N TYR A 353 -3.18 -6.87 -28.48
CA TYR A 353 -3.90 -5.62 -28.29
C TYR A 353 -5.31 -5.88 -27.81
N MET A 354 -5.75 -5.15 -26.76
CA MET A 354 -7.15 -5.10 -26.32
C MET A 354 -7.74 -3.72 -26.63
N ILE A 355 -8.86 -3.69 -27.33
CA ILE A 355 -9.52 -2.45 -27.74
C ILE A 355 -10.18 -1.81 -26.52
N VAL A 356 -9.80 -0.56 -26.21
CA VAL A 356 -10.43 0.26 -25.17
C VAL A 356 -11.56 1.08 -25.78
N SER A 357 -11.33 1.64 -26.96
CA SER A 357 -12.34 2.42 -27.71
C SER A 357 -12.02 2.37 -29.20
N GLY A 358 -13.06 2.54 -30.02
CA GLY A 358 -12.98 2.51 -31.48
C GLY A 358 -13.25 1.11 -32.06
N THR A 359 -13.12 1.01 -33.38
CA THR A 359 -13.44 -0.17 -34.18
C THR A 359 -12.28 -0.50 -35.10
N VAL A 360 -11.92 -1.77 -35.18
CA VAL A 360 -10.92 -2.28 -36.12
C VAL A 360 -11.52 -3.33 -37.06
N ARG A 361 -10.89 -3.49 -38.22
CA ARG A 361 -11.24 -4.52 -39.22
C ARG A 361 -10.06 -5.45 -39.44
N ALA A 362 -10.29 -6.75 -39.30
CA ALA A 362 -9.34 -7.77 -39.69
C ALA A 362 -9.49 -8.13 -41.17
N VAL A 363 -8.40 -8.07 -41.91
CA VAL A 363 -8.36 -8.38 -43.35
C VAL A 363 -7.23 -9.34 -43.68
N ARG A 364 -7.42 -10.13 -44.68
CA ARG A 364 -6.42 -11.09 -45.18
C ARG A 364 -6.27 -10.99 -46.72
N ALA A 365 -5.06 -11.10 -47.20
CA ALA A 365 -4.80 -11.19 -48.64
C ALA A 365 -5.12 -12.61 -49.17
N ARG A 366 -6.01 -12.72 -50.17
CA ARG A 366 -6.35 -13.93 -50.82
C ARG A 366 -6.52 -13.73 -52.34
N ASP A 367 -5.79 -14.45 -53.14
CA ASP A 367 -5.88 -14.42 -54.63
C ASP A 367 -5.79 -13.00 -55.22
N GLY A 368 -4.99 -12.11 -54.62
CA GLY A 368 -4.82 -10.71 -55.04
C GLY A 368 -5.93 -9.73 -54.58
N ALA A 369 -6.92 -10.22 -53.82
CA ALA A 369 -7.98 -9.39 -53.21
C ALA A 369 -7.86 -9.39 -51.67
N GLN A 370 -8.38 -8.33 -51.02
CA GLN A 370 -8.51 -8.30 -49.57
C GLN A 370 -9.85 -8.93 -49.16
N GLU A 371 -9.79 -9.96 -48.35
CA GLU A 371 -10.95 -10.58 -47.71
C GLU A 371 -11.10 -10.03 -46.29
N THR A 372 -12.28 -9.46 -45.95
CA THR A 372 -12.61 -9.03 -44.59
C THR A 372 -13.00 -10.25 -43.77
N LEU A 373 -12.26 -10.51 -42.68
CA LEU A 373 -12.51 -11.60 -41.75
C LEU A 373 -13.55 -11.24 -40.68
N GLY A 374 -13.61 -9.97 -40.31
CA GLY A 374 -14.56 -9.45 -39.32
C GLY A 374 -14.15 -8.07 -38.80
N THR A 375 -15.03 -7.53 -37.95
CA THR A 375 -14.80 -6.28 -37.20
C THR A 375 -14.77 -6.57 -35.71
N MET A 376 -13.94 -5.82 -34.98
CA MET A 376 -13.78 -5.93 -33.53
C MET A 376 -13.93 -4.56 -32.90
N THR A 377 -14.46 -4.52 -31.67
CA THR A 377 -14.84 -3.28 -30.93
C THR A 377 -14.28 -3.29 -29.51
N ALA A 378 -14.59 -2.30 -28.71
CA ALA A 378 -14.15 -2.21 -27.31
C ALA A 378 -14.42 -3.50 -26.54
N GLY A 379 -13.38 -4.01 -25.86
CA GLY A 379 -13.37 -5.28 -25.12
C GLY A 379 -12.81 -6.46 -25.92
N ASP A 380 -12.73 -6.38 -27.25
CA ASP A 380 -12.15 -7.44 -28.08
C ASP A 380 -10.62 -7.40 -28.04
N VAL A 381 -10.00 -8.58 -28.27
CA VAL A 381 -8.56 -8.79 -28.30
C VAL A 381 -8.12 -9.27 -29.67
N PHE A 382 -7.00 -8.78 -30.17
CA PHE A 382 -6.40 -9.23 -31.43
C PHE A 382 -4.87 -9.27 -31.35
N GLY A 383 -4.27 -10.06 -32.24
CA GLY A 383 -2.81 -10.28 -32.28
C GLY A 383 -2.30 -11.31 -31.26
N GLU A 384 -3.17 -11.85 -30.41
CA GLU A 384 -2.87 -12.81 -29.35
C GLU A 384 -2.26 -14.12 -29.84
N MET A 385 -2.67 -14.59 -31.02
CA MET A 385 -2.20 -15.85 -31.57
C MET A 385 -0.70 -15.81 -31.90
N ALA A 386 -0.21 -14.70 -32.42
CA ALA A 386 1.21 -14.52 -32.70
C ALA A 386 2.03 -14.45 -31.39
N LEU A 387 1.52 -13.79 -30.39
CA LEU A 387 2.15 -13.68 -29.07
C LEU A 387 2.19 -15.03 -28.32
N LEU A 388 1.08 -15.76 -28.29
CA LEU A 388 0.95 -17.05 -27.58
C LEU A 388 1.76 -18.17 -28.20
N LEU A 389 1.90 -18.21 -29.54
CA LEU A 389 2.52 -19.29 -30.30
C LEU A 389 3.86 -18.87 -30.92
N ALA A 390 4.37 -17.68 -30.60
CA ALA A 390 5.63 -17.14 -31.14
C ALA A 390 5.72 -17.30 -32.67
N GLY A 391 4.68 -16.82 -33.36
CA GLY A 391 4.54 -17.04 -34.83
C GLY A 391 4.12 -15.77 -35.57
N PRO A 392 3.97 -15.89 -36.92
CA PRO A 392 3.54 -14.77 -37.74
C PRO A 392 2.09 -14.39 -37.50
N ARG A 393 1.76 -13.13 -37.77
CA ARG A 393 0.40 -12.56 -37.73
C ARG A 393 -0.51 -13.30 -38.74
N ALA A 394 -1.66 -13.73 -38.26
CA ALA A 394 -2.60 -14.51 -39.08
C ALA A 394 -3.45 -13.65 -40.06
N ALA A 395 -3.52 -12.35 -39.82
CA ALA A 395 -4.23 -11.36 -40.62
C ALA A 395 -3.68 -9.95 -40.37
N SER A 396 -3.97 -9.03 -41.26
CA SER A 396 -3.78 -7.60 -41.03
C SER A 396 -4.95 -7.02 -40.26
N VAL A 397 -4.71 -6.01 -39.40
CA VAL A 397 -5.78 -5.30 -38.68
C VAL A 397 -5.63 -3.81 -38.92
N GLU A 398 -6.72 -3.19 -39.36
CA GLU A 398 -6.80 -1.78 -39.72
C GLU A 398 -7.80 -1.05 -38.80
N ALA A 399 -7.50 0.16 -38.40
CA ALA A 399 -8.41 1.03 -37.65
C ALA A 399 -9.50 1.60 -38.59
N ILE A 400 -10.77 1.39 -38.27
CA ILE A 400 -11.89 2.00 -39.01
C ILE A 400 -12.10 3.45 -38.58
N ASP A 401 -12.01 3.71 -37.28
CA ASP A 401 -12.15 5.02 -36.65
C ASP A 401 -10.93 5.32 -35.76
N GLN A 402 -11.03 6.30 -34.86
CA GLN A 402 -10.00 6.55 -33.85
C GLN A 402 -9.99 5.42 -32.84
N VAL A 403 -8.94 4.61 -32.82
CA VAL A 403 -8.80 3.44 -31.96
C VAL A 403 -7.83 3.68 -30.85
N THR A 404 -8.18 3.33 -29.63
CA THR A 404 -7.27 3.24 -28.48
C THR A 404 -7.21 1.79 -28.00
N VAL A 405 -5.99 1.27 -27.84
CA VAL A 405 -5.75 -0.11 -27.39
C VAL A 405 -4.84 -0.15 -26.17
N LEU A 406 -4.96 -1.21 -25.36
CA LEU A 406 -3.95 -1.64 -24.40
C LEU A 406 -3.02 -2.63 -25.10
N VAL A 407 -1.71 -2.50 -24.86
CA VAL A 407 -0.68 -3.34 -25.50
C VAL A 407 -0.16 -4.33 -24.46
N LEU A 408 -0.22 -5.63 -24.79
CA LEU A 408 0.33 -6.72 -24.01
C LEU A 408 1.53 -7.29 -24.78
N ASP A 409 2.74 -7.10 -24.27
CA ASP A 409 3.94 -7.71 -24.79
C ASP A 409 4.25 -9.06 -24.11
N GLN A 410 5.20 -9.83 -24.67
CA GLN A 410 5.58 -11.14 -24.17
C GLN A 410 6.20 -11.05 -22.76
N ALA A 411 6.93 -9.98 -22.44
CA ALA A 411 7.54 -9.79 -21.12
C ALA A 411 6.46 -9.56 -20.05
N THR A 412 5.47 -8.72 -20.35
CA THR A 412 4.31 -8.45 -19.46
C THR A 412 3.44 -9.69 -19.31
N MET A 413 3.23 -10.45 -20.38
CA MET A 413 2.47 -11.70 -20.33
C MET A 413 3.14 -12.73 -19.40
N THR A 414 4.45 -12.88 -19.50
CA THR A 414 5.24 -13.81 -18.69
C THR A 414 5.30 -13.36 -17.22
N ALA A 415 5.56 -12.05 -16.97
CA ALA A 415 5.75 -11.52 -15.64
C ALA A 415 4.44 -11.25 -14.88
N GLY A 416 3.36 -10.88 -15.60
CA GLY A 416 2.12 -10.38 -14.98
C GLY A 416 1.00 -11.42 -14.84
N LEU A 417 0.92 -12.38 -15.75
CA LEU A 417 -0.18 -13.35 -15.82
C LEU A 417 0.19 -14.76 -15.34
N GLY A 418 1.42 -14.98 -14.87
CA GLY A 418 1.87 -16.32 -14.43
C GLY A 418 1.81 -17.38 -15.53
N PHE A 419 2.00 -16.98 -16.79
CA PHE A 419 1.91 -17.87 -17.96
C PHE A 419 3.04 -18.91 -18.04
N ASP A 420 3.98 -18.91 -17.12
CA ASP A 420 5.01 -19.94 -16.98
C ASP A 420 4.50 -21.25 -16.33
N GLY A 421 3.30 -21.19 -15.70
CA GLY A 421 2.68 -22.31 -15.02
C GLY A 421 1.68 -23.08 -15.88
N TRP A 422 0.88 -23.92 -15.19
CA TRP A 422 -0.17 -24.76 -15.78
C TRP A 422 -1.19 -23.94 -16.61
N THR A 423 -1.57 -22.75 -16.15
CA THR A 423 -2.50 -21.86 -16.84
C THR A 423 -1.96 -21.43 -18.22
N GLY A 424 -0.68 -21.06 -18.29
CA GLY A 424 -0.05 -20.71 -19.57
C GLY A 424 0.09 -21.91 -20.52
N ALA A 425 0.38 -23.11 -19.98
CA ALA A 425 0.40 -24.33 -20.77
C ALA A 425 -1.00 -24.63 -21.35
N LEU A 426 -2.06 -24.47 -20.57
CA LEU A 426 -3.43 -24.67 -21.02
C LEU A 426 -3.82 -23.68 -22.13
N VAL A 427 -3.54 -22.39 -21.92
CA VAL A 427 -3.86 -21.35 -22.92
C VAL A 427 -3.11 -21.57 -24.23
N ARG A 428 -1.82 -21.90 -24.17
CA ARG A 428 -1.04 -22.26 -25.39
C ARG A 428 -1.61 -23.49 -26.09
N ALA A 429 -2.02 -24.52 -25.35
CA ALA A 429 -2.62 -25.71 -25.91
C ALA A 429 -3.95 -25.43 -26.63
N LEU A 430 -4.79 -24.56 -26.03
CA LEU A 430 -6.05 -24.11 -26.64
C LEU A 430 -5.78 -23.27 -27.91
N ALA A 431 -4.84 -22.34 -27.86
CA ALA A 431 -4.44 -21.52 -29.00
C ALA A 431 -3.91 -22.45 -30.18
N GLN A 432 -3.10 -23.43 -29.86
CA GLN A 432 -2.60 -24.38 -30.86
C GLN A 432 -3.72 -25.24 -31.49
N ARG A 433 -4.67 -25.72 -30.67
CA ARG A 433 -5.85 -26.45 -31.18
C ARG A 433 -6.70 -25.58 -32.08
N PHE A 434 -6.90 -24.33 -31.74
CA PHE A 434 -7.68 -23.35 -32.52
C PHE A 434 -6.99 -23.11 -33.88
N ARG A 435 -5.67 -22.89 -33.90
CA ARG A 435 -4.88 -22.73 -35.12
C ARG A 435 -4.98 -23.98 -36.04
N ASN A 436 -4.86 -25.16 -35.47
CA ASN A 436 -4.98 -26.42 -36.22
C ASN A 436 -6.38 -26.59 -36.82
N LEU A 437 -7.43 -26.20 -36.06
CA LEU A 437 -8.82 -26.24 -36.54
C LEU A 437 -9.04 -25.26 -37.71
N GLU A 438 -8.53 -24.04 -37.60
CA GLU A 438 -8.59 -23.06 -38.70
C GLU A 438 -7.85 -23.55 -39.96
N GLN A 439 -6.71 -24.25 -39.79
CA GLN A 439 -5.99 -24.82 -40.88
C GLN A 439 -6.79 -25.97 -41.57
N GLN A 440 -7.40 -26.84 -40.75
CA GLN A 440 -8.26 -27.95 -41.29
C GLN A 440 -9.48 -27.42 -42.03
N VAL A 441 -10.15 -26.37 -41.53
CA VAL A 441 -11.27 -25.72 -42.22
C VAL A 441 -10.82 -25.08 -43.53
N ARG A 442 -9.64 -24.49 -43.59
CA ARG A 442 -9.05 -23.98 -44.84
C ARG A 442 -8.81 -25.08 -45.85
N ASP A 443 -8.19 -26.20 -45.43
CA ASP A 443 -7.83 -27.28 -46.29
C ASP A 443 -9.04 -28.07 -46.81
N SER A 444 -10.14 -28.05 -46.06
CA SER A 444 -11.42 -28.71 -46.45
C SER A 444 -12.31 -27.88 -47.36
N GLY A 445 -11.94 -26.65 -47.72
CA GLY A 445 -12.68 -25.80 -48.68
C GLY A 445 -14.09 -25.36 -48.25
N ILE A 446 -14.43 -25.52 -46.97
CA ILE A 446 -15.77 -25.13 -46.45
C ILE A 446 -15.82 -23.60 -46.35
N LYS A 447 -16.64 -22.99 -47.24
CA LYS A 447 -16.97 -21.55 -47.12
C LYS A 447 -17.78 -21.31 -45.85
N ARG A 448 -17.37 -20.35 -45.03
CA ARG A 448 -18.25 -19.81 -43.98
C ARG A 448 -19.48 -19.15 -44.63
N SER A 449 -20.65 -19.67 -44.30
CA SER A 449 -21.93 -19.04 -44.63
C SER A 449 -22.17 -17.80 -43.77
#